data_4d175a137b98aba4eed3ce3c133f17c5
#
_entry.id   4d175a137b98aba4eed3ce3c133f17c5
#
_cell.length_a   1.000
_cell.length_b   1.000
_cell.length_c   1.000
_cell.angle_alpha   90.00
_cell.angle_beta   90.00
_cell.angle_gamma   90.00
#
_symmetry.space_group_name_H-M   'P 1'
#
loop_
_entity.id
_entity.type
_entity.pdbx_description
1 polymer ?
#
loop_
_entity_poly.entity_id
_entity_poly.type
_entity_poly.pdbx_seq_one_letter_code
_entity_poly.pdbx_strand_id
1 'polypeptide(L)'
;LIGSGTALLVFYLTIKNDRKKAKEQKEQETENRIRNFDNLISSSITHAKGTIENLSEMISNYETNNLDFQLLRFAPNKSFERLDELLKNENYFQSYVQKYGVSKVDIFNKISLEIDYFNMQLTELWKMLEKAQNFDYDRKSKFREMSNQILNSLTKLTIRSDTGISSEDIDKLSSHLYDFHQKNNENSTLRDLYNFNRLILNDVLIRHYKNLNVTDILENIRESSILFDEILKQLNYHKENLIKITNEMRIA
;
A
#
# COMPACT_ATOMS: atom_id res chain seq x y z
N LEU A 1 40.01 -5.20 72.06
CA LEU A 1 40.16 -6.20 70.97
C LEU A 1 38.83 -6.80 70.45
N ILE A 2 37.73 -6.69 71.21
CA ILE A 2 36.41 -7.24 70.81
C ILE A 2 35.72 -6.35 69.74
N GLY A 3 35.95 -5.03 69.75
CA GLY A 3 35.28 -4.09 68.86
C GLY A 3 35.78 -4.17 67.38
N SER A 4 37.00 -4.58 67.12
CA SER A 4 37.56 -4.68 65.78
C SER A 4 37.07 -5.92 65.02
N GLY A 5 36.82 -7.02 65.72
CA GLY A 5 36.32 -8.27 65.10
C GLY A 5 34.84 -8.14 64.64
N THR A 6 34.00 -7.47 65.45
CA THR A 6 32.61 -7.20 65.08
C THR A 6 32.49 -6.24 63.90
N ALA A 7 33.33 -5.20 63.82
CA ALA A 7 33.35 -4.27 62.70
C ALA A 7 33.74 -4.97 61.39
N LEU A 8 34.73 -5.84 61.41
CA LEU A 8 35.14 -6.66 60.24
C LEU A 8 34.05 -7.65 59.79
N LEU A 9 33.37 -8.26 60.75
CA LEU A 9 32.26 -9.20 60.45
C LEU A 9 31.07 -8.46 59.81
N VAL A 10 30.69 -7.30 60.34
CA VAL A 10 29.62 -6.46 59.77
C VAL A 10 30.02 -6.00 58.37
N PHE A 11 31.25 -5.51 58.18
CA PHE A 11 31.75 -5.13 56.86
C PHE A 11 31.74 -6.28 55.85
N TYR A 12 32.18 -7.46 56.24
CA TYR A 12 32.13 -8.65 55.37
C TYR A 12 30.70 -9.05 54.99
N LEU A 13 29.76 -9.04 55.98
CA LEU A 13 28.36 -9.33 55.73
C LEU A 13 27.69 -8.30 54.81
N THR A 14 28.04 -7.02 54.97
CA THR A 14 27.55 -5.93 54.13
C THR A 14 28.02 -6.14 52.68
N ILE A 15 29.32 -6.37 52.46
CA ILE A 15 29.86 -6.65 51.10
C ILE A 15 29.22 -7.89 50.49
N LYS A 16 29.06 -8.96 51.26
CA LYS A 16 28.40 -10.20 50.78
C LYS A 16 26.94 -9.94 50.38
N ASN A 17 26.22 -9.16 51.19
CA ASN A 17 24.82 -8.81 50.89
C ASN A 17 24.70 -7.87 49.69
N ASP A 18 25.59 -6.90 49.57
CA ASP A 18 25.63 -5.98 48.40
C ASP A 18 25.97 -6.71 47.11
N ARG A 19 26.91 -7.65 47.16
CA ARG A 19 27.22 -8.52 45.99
C ARG A 19 26.03 -9.40 45.61
N LYS A 20 25.30 -9.93 46.58
CA LYS A 20 24.08 -10.73 46.34
C LYS A 20 22.99 -9.87 45.71
N LYS A 21 22.73 -8.68 46.26
CA LYS A 21 21.76 -7.74 45.67
C LYS A 21 22.12 -7.29 44.27
N ALA A 22 23.40 -6.98 44.02
CA ALA A 22 23.89 -6.58 42.71
C ALA A 22 23.74 -7.74 41.66
N LYS A 23 23.95 -8.99 42.11
CA LYS A 23 23.73 -10.16 41.26
C LYS A 23 22.24 -10.36 40.93
N GLU A 24 21.38 -10.31 41.93
CA GLU A 24 19.92 -10.41 41.77
C GLU A 24 19.36 -9.30 40.85
N GLN A 25 19.85 -8.06 41.02
CA GLN A 25 19.47 -6.94 40.17
C GLN A 25 19.91 -7.18 38.73
N LYS A 26 21.12 -7.64 38.48
CA LYS A 26 21.64 -7.95 37.17
C LYS A 26 20.86 -9.09 36.49
N GLU A 27 20.48 -10.11 37.22
CA GLU A 27 19.65 -11.21 36.73
C GLU A 27 18.27 -10.70 36.33
N GLN A 28 17.64 -9.87 37.15
CA GLN A 28 16.35 -9.26 36.89
C GLN A 28 16.37 -8.31 35.67
N GLU A 29 17.43 -7.52 35.52
CA GLU A 29 17.64 -6.67 34.33
C GLU A 29 17.76 -7.52 33.07
N THR A 30 18.51 -8.61 33.13
CA THR A 30 18.65 -9.55 32.00
C THR A 30 17.31 -10.17 31.62
N GLU A 31 16.52 -10.63 32.60
CA GLU A 31 15.20 -11.18 32.35
C GLU A 31 14.23 -10.16 31.74
N ASN A 32 14.27 -8.92 32.25
CA ASN A 32 13.43 -7.85 31.71
C ASN A 32 13.79 -7.51 30.26
N ARG A 33 15.09 -7.47 29.91
CA ARG A 33 15.55 -7.26 28.54
C ARG A 33 15.08 -8.37 27.62
N ILE A 34 15.23 -9.63 28.03
CA ILE A 34 14.76 -10.77 27.22
C ILE A 34 13.25 -10.76 27.03
N ARG A 35 12.49 -10.46 28.08
CA ARG A 35 11.02 -10.35 27.97
C ARG A 35 10.61 -9.24 26.99
N ASN A 36 11.30 -8.09 27.04
CA ASN A 36 11.06 -7.02 26.08
C ASN A 36 11.40 -7.44 24.65
N PHE A 37 12.51 -8.15 24.45
CA PHE A 37 12.91 -8.71 23.17
C PHE A 37 11.84 -9.67 22.61
N ASP A 38 11.41 -10.65 23.39
CA ASP A 38 10.38 -11.61 23.00
C ASP A 38 9.04 -10.93 22.64
N ASN A 39 8.66 -9.91 23.40
CA ASN A 39 7.45 -9.12 23.13
C ASN A 39 7.55 -8.34 21.81
N LEU A 40 8.71 -7.74 21.52
CA LEU A 40 8.93 -7.01 20.27
C LEU A 40 8.95 -7.96 19.07
N ILE A 41 9.57 -9.13 19.17
CA ILE A 41 9.52 -10.16 18.13
C ILE A 41 8.07 -10.57 17.87
N SER A 42 7.31 -10.90 18.90
CA SER A 42 5.91 -11.31 18.76
C SER A 42 5.05 -10.21 18.12
N SER A 43 5.27 -8.95 18.52
CA SER A 43 4.59 -7.79 17.94
C SER A 43 4.97 -7.59 16.47
N SER A 44 6.26 -7.75 16.13
CA SER A 44 6.74 -7.62 14.75
C SER A 44 6.19 -8.71 13.84
N ILE A 45 6.15 -9.96 14.31
CA ILE A 45 5.52 -11.07 13.56
C ILE A 45 4.03 -10.81 13.32
N THR A 46 3.31 -10.35 14.34
CA THR A 46 1.88 -10.01 14.20
C THR A 46 1.67 -8.90 13.19
N HIS A 47 2.52 -7.88 13.22
CA HIS A 47 2.47 -6.79 12.26
C HIS A 47 2.81 -7.25 10.83
N ALA A 48 3.83 -8.09 10.66
CA ALA A 48 4.19 -8.66 9.37
C ALA A 48 3.02 -9.44 8.75
N LYS A 49 2.38 -10.32 9.54
CA LYS A 49 1.20 -11.08 9.10
C LYS A 49 0.06 -10.17 8.66
N GLY A 50 -0.30 -9.17 9.47
CA GLY A 50 -1.34 -8.22 9.13
C GLY A 50 -1.01 -7.41 7.87
N THR A 51 0.26 -7.06 7.65
CA THR A 51 0.71 -6.40 6.42
C THR A 51 0.50 -7.29 5.19
N ILE A 52 0.90 -8.56 5.27
CA ILE A 52 0.75 -9.54 4.18
C ILE A 52 -0.73 -9.82 3.89
N GLU A 53 -1.58 -9.89 4.90
CA GLU A 53 -3.03 -10.05 4.76
C GLU A 53 -3.64 -8.85 4.02
N ASN A 54 -3.33 -7.63 4.44
CA ASN A 54 -3.80 -6.40 3.78
C ASN A 54 -3.31 -6.31 2.31
N LEU A 55 -2.07 -6.72 2.02
CA LEU A 55 -1.57 -6.79 0.65
C LEU A 55 -2.31 -7.82 -0.19
N SER A 56 -2.62 -8.98 0.40
CA SER A 56 -3.38 -10.03 -0.27
C SER A 56 -4.81 -9.57 -0.61
N GLU A 57 -5.46 -8.83 0.30
CA GLU A 57 -6.75 -8.20 0.06
C GLU A 57 -6.66 -7.14 -1.06
N MET A 58 -5.64 -6.28 -1.03
CA MET A 58 -5.42 -5.29 -2.08
C MET A 58 -5.21 -5.93 -3.46
N ILE A 59 -4.44 -7.02 -3.55
CA ILE A 59 -4.24 -7.79 -4.78
C ILE A 59 -5.59 -8.34 -5.29
N SER A 60 -6.41 -8.91 -4.41
CA SER A 60 -7.75 -9.41 -4.76
C SER A 60 -8.66 -8.27 -5.27
N ASN A 61 -8.57 -7.09 -4.66
CA ASN A 61 -9.31 -5.91 -5.12
C ASN A 61 -8.85 -5.46 -6.52
N TYR A 62 -7.56 -5.53 -6.84
CA TYR A 62 -7.08 -5.29 -8.20
C TYR A 62 -7.61 -6.32 -9.22
N GLU A 63 -7.94 -7.52 -8.79
CA GLU A 63 -8.51 -8.55 -9.66
C GLU A 63 -10.00 -8.35 -9.93
N THR A 64 -10.75 -7.89 -8.93
CA THR A 64 -12.21 -7.73 -9.00
C THR A 64 -12.64 -6.34 -9.47
N ASN A 65 -12.00 -5.29 -8.96
CA ASN A 65 -12.36 -3.87 -9.16
C ASN A 65 -11.13 -3.02 -9.48
N ASN A 66 -10.39 -3.37 -10.52
CA ASN A 66 -9.12 -2.73 -10.85
C ASN A 66 -9.21 -1.24 -11.20
N LEU A 67 -10.38 -0.75 -11.61
CA LEU A 67 -10.58 0.65 -11.96
C LEU A 67 -10.94 1.54 -10.76
N ASP A 68 -11.33 0.96 -9.62
CA ASP A 68 -11.54 1.71 -8.41
C ASP A 68 -10.21 2.20 -7.82
N PHE A 69 -10.26 3.30 -7.04
CA PHE A 69 -9.09 3.76 -6.31
C PHE A 69 -8.77 2.77 -5.19
N GLN A 70 -7.61 2.12 -5.30
CA GLN A 70 -7.15 1.16 -4.30
C GLN A 70 -6.43 1.89 -3.18
N LEU A 71 -6.94 1.76 -1.96
CA LEU A 71 -6.33 2.34 -0.76
C LEU A 71 -5.76 1.22 0.11
N LEU A 72 -4.47 1.27 0.34
CA LEU A 72 -3.83 0.42 1.33
C LEU A 72 -3.99 1.05 2.71
N ARG A 73 -4.65 0.35 3.62
CA ARG A 73 -4.85 0.80 5.00
C ARG A 73 -3.85 0.13 5.91
N PHE A 74 -2.82 0.87 6.33
CA PHE A 74 -1.90 0.42 7.37
C PHE A 74 -2.12 1.23 8.65
N ALA A 75 -2.18 0.50 9.77
CA ALA A 75 -1.97 1.13 11.06
C ALA A 75 -0.45 1.36 11.25
N PRO A 76 0.00 2.58 11.60
CA PRO A 76 1.39 2.83 11.92
C PRO A 76 1.83 1.90 13.05
N ASN A 77 2.87 1.11 12.81
CA ASN A 77 3.45 0.24 13.82
C ASN A 77 4.97 0.33 13.76
N LYS A 78 5.57 0.73 14.88
CA LYS A 78 7.02 0.90 15.02
C LYS A 78 7.73 -0.32 15.63
N SER A 79 7.09 -1.48 15.63
CA SER A 79 7.68 -2.69 16.22
C SER A 79 8.99 -3.06 15.55
N PHE A 80 9.06 -2.98 14.22
CA PHE A 80 10.27 -3.29 13.47
C PHE A 80 11.41 -2.30 13.74
N GLU A 81 11.14 -0.99 13.75
CA GLU A 81 12.13 0.02 14.07
C GLU A 81 12.71 -0.19 15.48
N ARG A 82 11.82 -0.42 16.48
CA ARG A 82 12.23 -0.68 17.86
C ARG A 82 13.02 -1.98 18.00
N LEU A 83 12.63 -3.02 17.26
CA LEU A 83 13.33 -4.29 17.29
C LEU A 83 14.72 -4.17 16.64
N ASP A 84 14.85 -3.44 15.54
CA ASP A 84 16.13 -3.15 14.90
C ASP A 84 17.06 -2.35 15.81
N GLU A 85 16.56 -1.28 16.47
CA GLU A 85 17.32 -0.53 17.46
C GLU A 85 17.80 -1.41 18.64
N LEU A 86 16.93 -2.35 19.07
CA LEU A 86 17.24 -3.26 20.17
C LEU A 86 18.31 -4.29 19.77
N LEU A 87 18.24 -4.82 18.55
CA LEU A 87 19.25 -5.78 18.02
C LEU A 87 20.64 -5.16 17.89
N LYS A 88 20.74 -3.86 17.64
CA LYS A 88 22.01 -3.10 17.59
C LYS A 88 22.58 -2.79 18.98
N ASN A 89 21.82 -3.03 20.05
CA ASN A 89 22.23 -2.71 21.41
C ASN A 89 23.02 -3.87 22.04
N GLU A 90 24.30 -3.65 22.32
CA GLU A 90 25.20 -4.65 22.91
C GLU A 90 24.67 -5.27 24.21
N ASN A 91 23.97 -4.51 25.05
CA ASN A 91 23.44 -5.04 26.31
C ASN A 91 22.35 -6.11 26.07
N TYR A 92 21.57 -6.01 24.99
CA TYR A 92 20.60 -7.03 24.63
C TYR A 92 21.27 -8.28 24.08
N PHE A 93 22.28 -8.11 23.23
CA PHE A 93 23.09 -9.23 22.77
C PHE A 93 23.74 -10.00 23.92
N GLN A 94 24.36 -9.28 24.86
CA GLN A 94 24.96 -9.90 26.06
C GLN A 94 23.91 -10.61 26.92
N SER A 95 22.73 -9.99 27.14
CA SER A 95 21.63 -10.63 27.86
C SER A 95 21.12 -11.89 27.18
N TYR A 96 21.04 -11.87 25.84
CA TYR A 96 20.67 -13.03 25.03
C TYR A 96 21.69 -14.17 25.18
N VAL A 97 22.97 -13.87 25.04
CA VAL A 97 24.06 -14.84 25.20
C VAL A 97 24.11 -15.38 26.63
N GLN A 98 23.90 -14.54 27.64
CA GLN A 98 23.86 -14.96 29.05
C GLN A 98 22.71 -15.95 29.31
N LYS A 99 21.53 -15.74 28.69
CA LYS A 99 20.36 -16.60 28.91
C LYS A 99 20.39 -17.87 28.06
N TYR A 100 20.71 -17.76 26.78
CA TYR A 100 20.59 -18.88 25.82
C TYR A 100 21.90 -19.58 25.47
N GLY A 101 23.03 -18.97 25.84
CA GLY A 101 24.37 -19.48 25.57
C GLY A 101 24.92 -19.05 24.21
N VAL A 102 26.25 -19.16 24.06
CA VAL A 102 26.99 -18.78 22.85
C VAL A 102 26.56 -19.59 21.63
N SER A 103 26.13 -20.86 21.84
CA SER A 103 25.65 -21.73 20.76
C SER A 103 24.38 -21.24 20.06
N LYS A 104 23.68 -20.23 20.60
CA LYS A 104 22.47 -19.64 20.03
C LYS A 104 22.68 -18.28 19.36
N VAL A 105 23.94 -17.82 19.26
CA VAL A 105 24.30 -16.55 18.60
C VAL A 105 23.87 -16.54 17.13
N ASP A 106 23.96 -17.68 16.44
CA ASP A 106 23.53 -17.78 15.04
C ASP A 106 22.03 -17.50 14.87
N ILE A 107 21.22 -17.89 15.87
CA ILE A 107 19.77 -17.59 15.84
C ILE A 107 19.53 -16.09 16.01
N PHE A 108 20.26 -15.44 16.92
CA PHE A 108 20.16 -14.00 17.11
C PHE A 108 20.52 -13.23 15.82
N ASN A 109 21.64 -13.63 15.19
CA ASN A 109 22.08 -13.03 13.92
C ASN A 109 21.08 -13.30 12.79
N LYS A 110 20.48 -14.49 12.74
CA LYS A 110 19.44 -14.82 11.77
C LYS A 110 18.22 -13.94 11.94
N ILE A 111 17.73 -13.74 13.16
CA ILE A 111 16.61 -12.82 13.45
C ILE A 111 16.94 -11.40 12.97
N SER A 112 18.17 -10.92 13.19
CA SER A 112 18.60 -9.61 12.71
C SER A 112 18.51 -9.49 11.19
N LEU A 113 19.04 -10.49 10.47
CA LEU A 113 19.00 -10.52 9.00
C LEU A 113 17.57 -10.57 8.44
N GLU A 114 16.68 -11.37 9.03
CA GLU A 114 15.28 -11.47 8.62
C GLU A 114 14.53 -10.14 8.82
N ILE A 115 14.82 -9.45 9.93
CA ILE A 115 14.23 -8.13 10.21
C ILE A 115 14.74 -7.07 9.23
N ASP A 116 16.05 -7.04 8.96
CA ASP A 116 16.63 -6.12 7.97
C ASP A 116 16.02 -6.35 6.58
N TYR A 117 15.89 -7.62 6.18
CA TYR A 117 15.27 -7.98 4.90
C TYR A 117 13.80 -7.55 4.83
N PHE A 118 13.01 -7.81 5.87
CA PHE A 118 11.62 -7.40 5.93
C PHE A 118 11.45 -5.86 5.90
N ASN A 119 12.29 -5.13 6.62
CA ASN A 119 12.32 -3.66 6.59
C ASN A 119 12.67 -3.11 5.21
N MET A 120 13.59 -3.75 4.49
CA MET A 120 13.91 -3.41 3.11
C MET A 120 12.68 -3.60 2.21
N GLN A 121 11.98 -4.72 2.31
CA GLN A 121 10.76 -4.99 1.55
C GLN A 121 9.62 -4.00 1.87
N LEU A 122 9.45 -3.64 3.14
CA LEU A 122 8.50 -2.59 3.55
C LEU A 122 8.84 -1.24 2.90
N THR A 123 10.11 -0.86 2.87
CA THR A 123 10.56 0.39 2.26
C THR A 123 10.28 0.42 0.75
N GLU A 124 10.58 -0.67 0.05
CA GLU A 124 10.28 -0.79 -1.38
C GLU A 124 8.77 -0.78 -1.66
N LEU A 125 7.99 -1.45 -0.81
CA LEU A 125 6.53 -1.43 -0.87
C LEU A 125 5.98 0.01 -0.78
N TRP A 126 6.43 0.78 0.20
CA TRP A 126 5.97 2.16 0.38
C TRP A 126 6.30 3.04 -0.83
N LYS A 127 7.53 2.97 -1.34
CA LYS A 127 7.94 3.70 -2.56
C LYS A 127 7.07 3.35 -3.77
N MET A 128 6.77 2.07 -3.91
CA MET A 128 5.94 1.58 -5.01
C MET A 128 4.50 2.07 -4.87
N LEU A 129 3.92 1.96 -3.66
CA LEU A 129 2.53 2.37 -3.41
C LEU A 129 2.34 3.88 -3.61
N GLU A 130 3.27 4.70 -3.15
CA GLU A 130 3.23 6.15 -3.36
C GLU A 130 3.21 6.48 -4.86
N LYS A 131 4.10 5.87 -5.65
CA LYS A 131 4.12 6.05 -7.10
C LYS A 131 2.84 5.56 -7.77
N ALA A 132 2.33 4.39 -7.35
CA ALA A 132 1.11 3.81 -7.90
C ALA A 132 -0.10 4.69 -7.60
N GLN A 133 -0.27 5.15 -6.37
CA GLN A 133 -1.40 5.99 -5.98
C GLN A 133 -1.41 7.33 -6.71
N ASN A 134 -0.26 8.01 -6.80
CA ASN A 134 -0.15 9.28 -7.51
C ASN A 134 -0.47 9.10 -9.00
N PHE A 135 0.12 8.10 -9.64
CA PHE A 135 -0.16 7.79 -11.04
C PHE A 135 -1.63 7.46 -11.28
N ASP A 136 -2.21 6.56 -10.48
CA ASP A 136 -3.61 6.15 -10.60
C ASP A 136 -4.56 7.34 -10.43
N TYR A 137 -4.32 8.17 -9.42
CA TYR A 137 -5.15 9.35 -9.16
C TYR A 137 -5.12 10.30 -10.35
N ASP A 138 -3.93 10.70 -10.81
CA ASP A 138 -3.76 11.68 -11.89
C ASP A 138 -4.38 11.17 -13.20
N ARG A 139 -4.10 9.90 -13.56
CA ARG A 139 -4.57 9.32 -14.83
C ARG A 139 -6.08 9.05 -14.82
N LYS A 140 -6.61 8.49 -13.74
CA LYS A 140 -8.05 8.24 -13.60
C LYS A 140 -8.84 9.56 -13.57
N SER A 141 -8.32 10.57 -12.88
CA SER A 141 -8.94 11.91 -12.84
C SER A 141 -8.93 12.57 -14.23
N LYS A 142 -7.79 12.50 -14.95
CA LYS A 142 -7.69 13.01 -16.32
C LYS A 142 -8.65 12.31 -17.28
N PHE A 143 -8.74 10.98 -17.19
CA PHE A 143 -9.70 10.23 -18.02
C PHE A 143 -11.15 10.64 -17.74
N ARG A 144 -11.53 10.81 -16.46
CA ARG A 144 -12.86 11.28 -16.08
C ARG A 144 -13.15 12.69 -16.60
N GLU A 145 -12.19 13.58 -16.49
CA GLU A 145 -12.29 14.94 -17.01
C GLU A 145 -12.51 14.96 -18.53
N MET A 146 -11.70 14.22 -19.29
CA MET A 146 -11.84 14.09 -20.74
C MET A 146 -13.20 13.49 -21.11
N SER A 147 -13.66 12.45 -20.43
CA SER A 147 -14.98 11.85 -20.68
C SER A 147 -16.12 12.83 -20.39
N ASN A 148 -16.01 13.65 -19.36
CA ASN A 148 -16.99 14.71 -19.08
C ASN A 148 -16.99 15.80 -20.17
N GLN A 149 -15.83 16.15 -20.69
CA GLN A 149 -15.72 17.10 -21.84
C GLN A 149 -16.40 16.51 -23.08
N ILE A 150 -16.20 15.20 -23.36
CA ILE A 150 -16.90 14.50 -24.45
C ILE A 150 -18.40 14.56 -24.23
N LEU A 151 -18.92 14.17 -23.05
CA LEU A 151 -20.35 14.23 -22.72
C LEU A 151 -20.95 15.62 -22.92
N ASN A 152 -20.25 16.66 -22.45
CA ASN A 152 -20.67 18.06 -22.64
C ASN A 152 -20.71 18.48 -24.11
N SER A 153 -19.72 18.04 -24.90
CA SER A 153 -19.65 18.35 -26.33
C SER A 153 -20.76 17.62 -27.10
N LEU A 154 -21.04 16.37 -26.76
CA LEU A 154 -22.14 15.59 -27.32
C LEU A 154 -23.50 16.23 -26.99
N THR A 155 -23.72 16.65 -25.75
CA THR A 155 -24.95 17.35 -25.35
C THR A 155 -25.13 18.65 -26.13
N LYS A 156 -24.05 19.44 -26.31
CA LYS A 156 -24.10 20.65 -27.13
C LYS A 156 -24.43 20.34 -28.60
N LEU A 157 -23.93 19.21 -29.13
CA LEU A 157 -24.17 18.79 -30.50
C LEU A 157 -25.65 18.43 -30.72
N THR A 158 -26.33 17.81 -29.73
CA THR A 158 -27.76 17.46 -29.83
C THR A 158 -28.72 18.67 -29.75
N ILE A 159 -28.27 19.80 -29.22
CA ILE A 159 -29.09 21.00 -29.06
C ILE A 159 -28.95 21.95 -30.27
N ARG A 160 -27.86 21.86 -31.04
CA ARG A 160 -27.61 22.75 -32.19
C ARG A 160 -28.42 22.33 -33.41
N SER A 161 -29.03 23.30 -34.07
CA SER A 161 -29.83 23.08 -35.29
C SER A 161 -28.98 22.94 -36.57
N ASP A 162 -27.73 23.44 -36.59
CA ASP A 162 -26.86 23.43 -37.77
C ASP A 162 -25.57 22.63 -37.48
N THR A 163 -25.72 21.31 -37.36
CA THR A 163 -24.61 20.41 -37.05
C THR A 163 -24.07 19.71 -38.29
N GLY A 164 -24.79 19.69 -39.41
CA GLY A 164 -24.46 18.89 -40.58
C GLY A 164 -24.56 17.37 -40.33
N ILE A 165 -25.25 16.94 -39.25
CA ILE A 165 -25.55 15.54 -38.92
C ILE A 165 -27.00 15.28 -39.25
N SER A 166 -27.33 14.06 -39.68
CA SER A 166 -28.73 13.69 -39.98
C SER A 166 -29.60 13.76 -38.71
N SER A 167 -30.89 14.10 -38.84
CA SER A 167 -31.82 14.11 -37.70
C SER A 167 -31.89 12.73 -37.03
N GLU A 168 -31.85 11.65 -37.80
CA GLU A 168 -31.85 10.28 -37.28
C GLU A 168 -30.63 10.01 -36.36
N ASP A 169 -29.43 10.48 -36.74
CA ASP A 169 -28.22 10.29 -35.94
C ASP A 169 -28.20 11.21 -34.71
N ILE A 170 -28.80 12.41 -34.79
CA ILE A 170 -29.03 13.27 -33.63
C ILE A 170 -30.00 12.63 -32.64
N ASP A 171 -31.09 12.02 -33.11
CA ASP A 171 -32.06 11.33 -32.27
C ASP A 171 -31.43 10.10 -31.59
N LYS A 172 -30.60 9.33 -32.31
CA LYS A 172 -29.82 8.22 -31.71
C LYS A 172 -28.85 8.71 -30.65
N LEU A 173 -28.13 9.79 -30.94
CA LEU A 173 -27.18 10.38 -29.98
C LEU A 173 -27.91 10.85 -28.72
N SER A 174 -29.05 11.50 -28.88
CA SER A 174 -29.89 11.97 -27.76
C SER A 174 -30.42 10.80 -26.91
N SER A 175 -30.86 9.71 -27.57
CA SER A 175 -31.29 8.48 -26.88
C SER A 175 -30.15 7.86 -26.07
N HIS A 176 -28.95 7.71 -26.65
CA HIS A 176 -27.79 7.16 -25.93
C HIS A 176 -27.37 8.02 -24.75
N LEU A 177 -27.39 9.35 -24.87
CA LEU A 177 -27.10 10.27 -23.77
C LEU A 177 -28.13 10.15 -22.65
N TYR A 178 -29.42 10.08 -23.01
CA TYR A 178 -30.48 9.90 -22.05
C TYR A 178 -30.34 8.58 -21.28
N ASP A 179 -30.14 7.47 -22.01
CA ASP A 179 -29.96 6.14 -21.41
C ASP A 179 -28.74 6.08 -20.50
N PHE A 180 -27.63 6.72 -20.89
CA PHE A 180 -26.43 6.80 -20.08
C PHE A 180 -26.69 7.56 -18.77
N HIS A 181 -27.35 8.72 -18.84
CA HIS A 181 -27.69 9.51 -17.65
C HIS A 181 -28.70 8.81 -16.73
N GLN A 182 -29.67 8.09 -17.29
CA GLN A 182 -30.64 7.31 -16.50
C GLN A 182 -29.98 6.16 -15.74
N LYS A 183 -29.03 5.46 -16.37
CA LYS A 183 -28.36 4.31 -15.76
C LYS A 183 -27.34 4.71 -14.70
N ASN A 184 -26.68 5.84 -14.84
CA ASN A 184 -25.45 6.14 -14.09
C ASN A 184 -25.61 7.23 -13.01
N ASN A 185 -26.72 7.96 -12.96
CA ASN A 185 -27.16 8.87 -11.88
C ASN A 185 -26.01 9.42 -11.00
N GLU A 186 -25.06 10.17 -11.54
CA GLU A 186 -23.87 10.75 -10.89
C GLU A 186 -22.74 9.76 -10.49
N ASN A 187 -22.95 8.45 -10.54
CA ASN A 187 -21.98 7.41 -10.10
C ASN A 187 -21.41 6.56 -11.22
N SER A 188 -21.21 7.14 -12.42
CA SER A 188 -20.57 6.41 -13.53
C SER A 188 -19.14 5.96 -13.18
N THR A 189 -18.87 4.68 -13.39
CA THR A 189 -17.51 4.15 -13.30
C THR A 189 -16.66 4.58 -14.51
N LEU A 190 -15.33 4.48 -14.40
CA LEU A 190 -14.46 4.74 -15.56
C LEU A 190 -14.76 3.78 -16.72
N ARG A 191 -15.20 2.57 -16.43
CA ARG A 191 -15.59 1.58 -17.45
C ARG A 191 -16.88 1.96 -18.16
N ASP A 192 -17.85 2.50 -17.43
CA ASP A 192 -19.11 2.98 -18.03
C ASP A 192 -18.86 4.15 -18.99
N LEU A 193 -18.00 5.08 -18.59
CA LEU A 193 -17.57 6.20 -19.44
C LEU A 193 -16.83 5.71 -20.70
N TYR A 194 -15.90 4.77 -20.55
CA TYR A 194 -15.19 4.19 -21.67
C TYR A 194 -16.12 3.45 -22.65
N ASN A 195 -17.03 2.62 -22.11
CA ASN A 195 -17.99 1.88 -22.93
C ASN A 195 -18.96 2.82 -23.65
N PHE A 196 -19.40 3.89 -22.98
CA PHE A 196 -20.23 4.92 -23.59
C PHE A 196 -19.50 5.63 -24.72
N ASN A 197 -18.27 6.08 -24.52
CA ASN A 197 -17.46 6.74 -25.55
C ASN A 197 -17.29 5.83 -26.78
N ARG A 198 -17.05 4.54 -26.57
CA ARG A 198 -16.95 3.54 -27.67
C ARG A 198 -18.27 3.31 -28.37
N LEU A 199 -19.36 3.24 -27.64
CA LEU A 199 -20.71 3.08 -28.21
C LEU A 199 -21.03 4.24 -29.17
N ILE A 200 -20.87 5.46 -28.70
CA ILE A 200 -21.13 6.68 -29.50
C ILE A 200 -20.22 6.76 -30.72
N LEU A 201 -18.93 6.44 -30.55
CA LEU A 201 -17.99 6.41 -31.66
C LEU A 201 -18.47 5.48 -32.77
N ASN A 202 -18.80 4.24 -32.44
CA ASN A 202 -19.09 3.20 -33.42
C ASN A 202 -20.49 3.35 -34.04
N ASP A 203 -21.46 3.77 -33.27
CA ASP A 203 -22.86 3.78 -33.70
C ASP A 203 -23.25 5.08 -34.43
N VAL A 204 -22.63 6.21 -34.07
CA VAL A 204 -22.99 7.53 -34.63
C VAL A 204 -21.80 8.23 -35.27
N LEU A 205 -20.75 8.58 -34.47
CA LEU A 205 -19.78 9.57 -34.87
C LEU A 205 -18.85 9.15 -36.00
N ILE A 206 -18.53 7.86 -36.13
CA ILE A 206 -17.60 7.37 -37.16
C ILE A 206 -18.09 7.66 -38.59
N ARG A 207 -19.39 7.74 -38.78
CA ARG A 207 -20.00 8.09 -40.06
C ARG A 207 -19.83 9.56 -40.44
N HIS A 208 -19.57 10.39 -39.44
CA HIS A 208 -19.42 11.84 -39.55
C HIS A 208 -17.99 12.33 -39.39
N TYR A 209 -16.97 11.49 -39.67
CA TYR A 209 -15.56 11.80 -39.42
C TYR A 209 -15.02 13.02 -40.19
N LYS A 210 -15.68 13.42 -41.29
CA LYS A 210 -15.36 14.62 -42.09
C LYS A 210 -16.06 15.89 -41.58
N ASN A 211 -16.96 15.76 -40.62
CA ASN A 211 -17.72 16.90 -40.11
C ASN A 211 -16.91 17.66 -39.07
N LEU A 212 -16.66 18.95 -39.26
CA LEU A 212 -15.86 19.78 -38.38
C LEU A 212 -16.42 19.89 -36.96
N ASN A 213 -17.76 19.80 -36.81
CA ASN A 213 -18.39 19.80 -35.48
C ASN A 213 -18.16 18.52 -34.67
N VAL A 214 -17.67 17.46 -35.31
CA VAL A 214 -17.44 16.13 -34.74
C VAL A 214 -15.95 15.82 -34.54
N THR A 215 -15.08 16.49 -35.32
CA THR A 215 -13.64 16.20 -35.33
C THR A 215 -13.00 16.25 -33.94
N ASP A 216 -13.24 17.33 -33.18
CA ASP A 216 -12.69 17.49 -31.82
C ASP A 216 -13.22 16.41 -30.85
N ILE A 217 -14.49 16.00 -31.02
CA ILE A 217 -15.08 14.95 -30.20
C ILE A 217 -14.42 13.60 -30.51
N LEU A 218 -14.19 13.30 -31.79
CA LEU A 218 -13.50 12.09 -32.24
C LEU A 218 -12.06 12.02 -31.71
N GLU A 219 -11.33 13.15 -31.74
CA GLU A 219 -9.98 13.23 -31.21
C GLU A 219 -9.96 12.99 -29.70
N ASN A 220 -10.84 13.64 -28.94
CA ASN A 220 -10.98 13.43 -27.50
C ASN A 220 -11.35 11.98 -27.14
N ILE A 221 -12.24 11.33 -27.90
CA ILE A 221 -12.57 9.90 -27.71
C ILE A 221 -11.35 9.03 -27.96
N ARG A 222 -10.57 9.31 -29.02
CA ARG A 222 -9.34 8.58 -29.32
C ARG A 222 -8.32 8.71 -28.19
N GLU A 223 -8.05 9.94 -27.76
CA GLU A 223 -7.11 10.22 -26.67
C GLU A 223 -7.56 9.57 -25.35
N SER A 224 -8.85 9.67 -25.01
CA SER A 224 -9.40 9.02 -23.81
C SER A 224 -9.25 7.49 -23.88
N SER A 225 -9.40 6.89 -25.06
CA SER A 225 -9.22 5.45 -25.25
C SER A 225 -7.76 5.02 -25.04
N ILE A 226 -6.80 5.79 -25.56
CA ILE A 226 -5.37 5.55 -25.32
C ILE A 226 -5.04 5.66 -23.83
N LEU A 227 -5.54 6.70 -23.17
CA LEU A 227 -5.35 6.90 -21.74
C LEU A 227 -5.95 5.77 -20.90
N PHE A 228 -7.13 5.26 -21.29
CA PHE A 228 -7.75 4.12 -20.62
C PHE A 228 -6.91 2.83 -20.73
N ASP A 229 -6.37 2.57 -21.92
CA ASP A 229 -5.48 1.42 -22.14
C ASP A 229 -4.17 1.55 -21.34
N GLU A 230 -3.62 2.77 -21.22
CA GLU A 230 -2.47 3.06 -20.35
C GLU A 230 -2.80 2.78 -18.87
N ILE A 231 -3.97 3.22 -18.40
CA ILE A 231 -4.45 2.93 -17.03
C ILE A 231 -4.48 1.42 -16.79
N LEU A 232 -5.09 0.64 -17.69
CA LEU A 232 -5.18 -0.81 -17.55
C LEU A 232 -3.81 -1.49 -17.51
N LYS A 233 -2.87 -1.05 -18.36
CA LYS A 233 -1.49 -1.59 -18.37
C LYS A 233 -0.78 -1.31 -17.06
N GLN A 234 -0.90 -0.10 -16.51
CA GLN A 234 -0.26 0.27 -15.25
C GLN A 234 -0.87 -0.45 -14.06
N LEU A 235 -2.19 -0.61 -14.02
CA LEU A 235 -2.85 -1.39 -12.97
C LEU A 235 -2.37 -2.85 -12.93
N ASN A 236 -2.19 -3.48 -14.10
CA ASN A 236 -1.61 -4.82 -14.19
C ASN A 236 -0.15 -4.84 -13.69
N TYR A 237 0.66 -3.87 -14.08
CA TYR A 237 2.04 -3.73 -13.60
C TYR A 237 2.12 -3.56 -12.08
N HIS A 238 1.25 -2.71 -11.49
CA HIS A 238 1.18 -2.53 -10.05
C HIS A 238 0.77 -3.82 -9.33
N LYS A 239 -0.23 -4.55 -9.86
CA LYS A 239 -0.64 -5.84 -9.32
C LYS A 239 0.50 -6.86 -9.31
N GLU A 240 1.23 -6.99 -10.42
CA GLU A 240 2.36 -7.92 -10.52
C GLU A 240 3.47 -7.59 -9.52
N ASN A 241 3.80 -6.30 -9.34
CA ASN A 241 4.77 -5.87 -8.35
C ASN A 241 4.30 -6.12 -6.91
N LEU A 242 3.02 -5.91 -6.61
CA LEU A 242 2.44 -6.23 -5.31
C LEU A 242 2.53 -7.72 -5.00
N ILE A 243 2.22 -8.58 -5.97
CA ILE A 243 2.35 -10.04 -5.84
C ILE A 243 3.80 -10.42 -5.54
N LYS A 244 4.75 -9.84 -6.29
CA LYS A 244 6.18 -10.10 -6.10
C LYS A 244 6.62 -9.73 -4.67
N ILE A 245 6.39 -8.50 -4.24
CA ILE A 245 6.78 -8.02 -2.91
C ILE A 245 6.10 -8.83 -1.80
N THR A 246 4.80 -9.14 -1.96
CA THR A 246 4.06 -9.95 -0.97
C THR A 246 4.68 -11.35 -0.82
N ASN A 247 5.11 -11.97 -1.90
CA ASN A 247 5.78 -13.27 -1.86
C ASN A 247 7.16 -13.18 -1.19
N GLU A 248 7.94 -12.14 -1.48
CA GLU A 248 9.23 -11.90 -0.84
C GLU A 248 9.08 -11.67 0.68
N MET A 249 8.05 -10.91 1.10
CA MET A 249 7.74 -10.70 2.52
C MET A 249 7.28 -11.98 3.25
N ARG A 250 6.67 -12.94 2.55
CA ARG A 250 6.28 -14.24 3.13
C ARG A 250 7.45 -15.17 3.40
N ILE A 251 8.56 -14.96 2.70
CA ILE A 251 9.78 -15.77 2.85
C ILE A 251 10.60 -15.26 4.05
N ALA A 252 10.58 -13.96 4.32
CA ALA A 252 11.21 -13.36 5.50
C ALA A 252 10.44 -13.73 6.78
#